data_e431ffcc9d5f1ead678232f203fd20a0
#
_entry.id   e431ffcc9d5f1ead678232f203fd20a0
#
_cell.length_a   1.000
_cell.length_b   1.000
_cell.length_c   1.000
_cell.angle_alpha   90.00
_cell.angle_beta   90.00
_cell.angle_gamma   90.00
#
_symmetry.space_group_name_H-M   'P 1'
#
loop_
_entity.id
_entity.type
_entity.pdbx_description
1 polymer ?
#
loop_
_entity_poly.entity_id
_entity_poly.type
_entity_poly.pdbx_seq_one_letter_code
_entity_poly.pdbx_strand_id
1 'polypeptide(L)'
;VSELPFISPPPLFDVRTAEEYTQGHIPGAFNQPLFDHFERSTIGTLYKQVSLESAMAVGLRYVEPRVQQLVESFQPWQKQPLIVYCARGGMRSASVVRLLNSEGFNAQQLRGGYKHYRQHVLQALEQWSPPLIVLHGPTGVGKTLLLKQLPDHLDLEDLAQHRSSLFGGIHRHPRTQRQFEGLLHQAKLNLPIAVSYTHLRAHETRFY
;
A
#
# COMPACT_ATOMS: atom_id res chain seq x y z
N VAL A 1 5.81 -10.82 -36.17
CA VAL A 1 4.98 -10.68 -34.95
C VAL A 1 5.70 -9.67 -34.07
N SER A 2 5.29 -8.40 -34.15
CA SER A 2 5.86 -7.34 -33.35
C SER A 2 5.41 -7.55 -31.88
N GLU A 3 6.38 -7.84 -31.01
CA GLU A 3 6.17 -7.83 -29.57
C GLU A 3 5.68 -6.43 -29.18
N LEU A 4 4.46 -6.34 -28.66
CA LEU A 4 3.97 -5.12 -28.02
C LEU A 4 4.89 -4.81 -26.85
N PRO A 5 5.37 -3.56 -26.69
CA PRO A 5 6.21 -3.21 -25.56
C PRO A 5 5.44 -3.50 -24.28
N PHE A 6 6.02 -4.28 -23.37
CA PHE A 6 5.54 -4.49 -22.02
C PHE A 6 5.47 -3.11 -21.34
N ILE A 7 4.30 -2.49 -21.35
CA ILE A 7 4.07 -1.25 -20.61
C ILE A 7 3.92 -1.66 -19.15
N SER A 8 5.01 -1.55 -18.39
CA SER A 8 4.95 -1.68 -16.94
C SER A 8 3.92 -0.70 -16.39
N PRO A 9 3.11 -1.10 -15.39
CA PRO A 9 2.15 -0.19 -14.80
C PRO A 9 2.87 1.06 -14.26
N PRO A 10 2.25 2.24 -14.36
CA PRO A 10 2.86 3.48 -13.89
C PRO A 10 3.20 3.39 -12.39
N PRO A 11 4.37 3.89 -11.96
CA PRO A 11 4.77 3.90 -10.57
C PRO A 11 3.76 4.68 -9.72
N LEU A 12 3.48 4.13 -8.54
CA LEU A 12 2.55 4.69 -7.55
C LEU A 12 3.31 5.39 -6.43
N PHE A 13 2.89 6.60 -6.08
CA PHE A 13 3.50 7.40 -5.03
C PHE A 13 2.49 7.75 -3.95
N ASP A 14 2.81 7.35 -2.72
CA ASP A 14 2.06 7.71 -1.52
C ASP A 14 2.65 8.97 -0.89
N VAL A 15 1.91 10.07 -0.91
CA VAL A 15 2.33 11.34 -0.31
C VAL A 15 1.78 11.53 1.11
N ARG A 16 1.30 10.46 1.74
CA ARG A 16 0.95 10.44 3.16
C ARG A 16 2.21 10.37 4.01
N THR A 17 2.06 10.60 5.32
CA THR A 17 3.18 10.48 6.25
C THR A 17 3.77 9.06 6.27
N ALA A 18 5.01 8.94 6.72
CA ALA A 18 5.67 7.63 6.84
C ALA A 18 4.90 6.66 7.75
N GLU A 19 4.27 7.18 8.81
CA GLU A 19 3.45 6.38 9.72
C GLU A 19 2.16 5.89 9.02
N GLU A 20 1.46 6.77 8.26
CA GLU A 20 0.30 6.37 7.48
C GLU A 20 0.66 5.28 6.46
N TYR A 21 1.83 5.39 5.84
CA TYR A 21 2.35 4.41 4.88
C TYR A 21 2.68 3.08 5.55
N THR A 22 3.38 3.10 6.68
CA THR A 22 3.76 1.90 7.44
C THR A 22 2.53 1.15 7.95
N GLN A 23 1.47 1.85 8.34
CA GLN A 23 0.19 1.24 8.75
C GLN A 23 -0.52 0.51 7.61
N GLY A 24 -0.23 0.90 6.36
CA GLY A 24 -0.76 0.24 5.17
C GLY A 24 -0.75 1.16 3.96
N HIS A 25 -0.29 0.62 2.83
CA HIS A 25 -0.16 1.32 1.55
C HIS A 25 -0.63 0.41 0.40
N ILE A 26 -0.74 0.96 -0.80
CA ILE A 26 -0.97 0.17 -2.01
C ILE A 26 0.31 -0.62 -2.31
N PRO A 27 0.27 -1.95 -2.45
CA PRO A 27 1.47 -2.74 -2.72
C PRO A 27 2.27 -2.22 -3.92
N GLY A 28 3.59 -2.11 -3.75
CA GLY A 28 4.49 -1.56 -4.76
C GLY A 28 4.54 -0.03 -4.84
N ALA A 29 3.80 0.71 -4.01
CA ALA A 29 3.88 2.16 -3.96
C ALA A 29 5.16 2.64 -3.24
N PHE A 30 5.74 3.74 -3.74
CA PHE A 30 6.83 4.45 -3.09
C PHE A 30 6.26 5.50 -2.12
N ASN A 31 6.88 5.68 -0.95
CA ASN A 31 6.50 6.75 -0.04
C ASN A 31 7.33 8.00 -0.27
N GLN A 32 6.66 9.10 -0.65
CA GLN A 32 7.24 10.44 -0.81
C GLN A 32 6.37 11.43 -0.02
N PRO A 33 6.56 11.51 1.32
CA PRO A 33 5.65 12.26 2.17
C PRO A 33 5.71 13.75 1.90
N LEU A 34 4.54 14.36 1.68
CA LEU A 34 4.41 15.82 1.57
C LEU A 34 4.61 16.50 2.93
N PHE A 35 4.16 15.84 4.00
CA PHE A 35 4.22 16.29 5.37
C PHE A 35 4.73 15.19 6.28
N ASP A 36 5.45 15.56 7.35
CA ASP A 36 5.69 14.66 8.46
C ASP A 36 4.43 14.50 9.34
N HIS A 37 4.54 13.68 10.39
CA HIS A 37 3.42 13.41 11.30
C HIS A 37 2.92 14.67 12.02
N PHE A 38 3.84 15.49 12.54
CA PHE A 38 3.52 16.70 13.29
C PHE A 38 2.86 17.77 12.39
N GLU A 39 3.47 18.08 11.25
CA GLU A 39 2.95 19.00 10.25
C GLU A 39 1.54 18.59 9.78
N ARG A 40 1.38 17.29 9.47
CA ARG A 40 0.09 16.74 9.06
C ARG A 40 -0.97 16.87 10.16
N SER A 41 -0.60 16.64 11.44
CA SER A 41 -1.50 16.80 12.59
C SER A 41 -1.91 18.25 12.76
N THR A 42 -0.96 19.17 12.73
CA THR A 42 -1.18 20.63 12.83
C THR A 42 -2.12 21.11 11.73
N ILE A 43 -1.84 20.78 10.47
CA ILE A 43 -2.69 21.15 9.33
C ILE A 43 -4.10 20.56 9.49
N GLY A 44 -4.19 19.31 9.95
CA GLY A 44 -5.48 18.64 10.17
C GLY A 44 -6.33 19.31 11.26
N THR A 45 -5.71 19.82 12.31
CA THR A 45 -6.37 20.59 13.38
C THR A 45 -6.86 21.93 12.85
N LEU A 46 -6.01 22.69 12.15
CA LEU A 46 -6.39 23.97 11.53
C LEU A 46 -7.54 23.83 10.55
N TYR A 47 -7.51 22.78 9.73
CA TYR A 47 -8.57 22.50 8.77
C TYR A 47 -9.94 22.26 9.43
N LYS A 48 -9.93 21.58 10.61
CA LYS A 48 -11.17 21.23 11.31
C LYS A 48 -11.68 22.35 12.23
N GLN A 49 -10.78 23.10 12.86
CA GLN A 49 -11.11 24.00 13.96
C GLN A 49 -11.05 25.47 13.59
N VAL A 50 -10.33 25.82 12.53
CA VAL A 50 -10.13 27.23 12.14
C VAL A 50 -10.71 27.47 10.74
N SER A 51 -9.94 27.20 9.69
CA SER A 51 -10.41 27.35 8.31
C SER A 51 -9.53 26.59 7.32
N LEU A 52 -10.05 26.39 6.12
CA LEU A 52 -9.30 25.82 4.99
C LEU A 52 -8.11 26.72 4.62
N GLU A 53 -8.30 28.05 4.59
CA GLU A 53 -7.28 29.02 4.22
C GLU A 53 -6.09 28.99 5.19
N SER A 54 -6.38 28.93 6.49
CA SER A 54 -5.34 28.82 7.52
C SER A 54 -4.54 27.53 7.39
N ALA A 55 -5.22 26.40 7.15
CA ALA A 55 -4.58 25.12 6.91
C ALA A 55 -3.70 25.14 5.65
N MET A 56 -4.16 25.76 4.57
CA MET A 56 -3.38 25.92 3.32
C MET A 56 -2.16 26.82 3.52
N ALA A 57 -2.30 27.96 4.19
CA ALA A 57 -1.20 28.87 4.44
C ALA A 57 -0.07 28.23 5.27
N VAL A 58 -0.44 27.49 6.32
CA VAL A 58 0.54 26.76 7.13
C VAL A 58 1.15 25.60 6.34
N GLY A 59 0.35 24.88 5.56
CA GLY A 59 0.84 23.80 4.71
C GLY A 59 1.87 24.28 3.68
N LEU A 60 1.64 25.42 3.04
CA LEU A 60 2.59 26.05 2.13
C LEU A 60 3.92 26.40 2.84
N ARG A 61 3.87 27.01 4.02
CA ARG A 61 5.09 27.35 4.79
C ARG A 61 5.94 26.12 5.12
N TYR A 62 5.33 24.97 5.36
CA TYR A 62 6.06 23.72 5.61
C TYR A 62 6.69 23.15 4.35
N VAL A 63 6.02 23.25 3.20
CA VAL A 63 6.50 22.65 1.95
C VAL A 63 7.49 23.55 1.21
N GLU A 64 7.31 24.87 1.24
CA GLU A 64 8.10 25.83 0.48
C GLU A 64 9.62 25.64 0.60
N PRO A 65 10.21 25.45 1.81
CA PRO A 65 11.67 25.26 1.95
C PRO A 65 12.21 23.98 1.30
N ARG A 66 11.35 22.99 1.01
CA ARG A 66 11.73 21.66 0.50
C ARG A 66 11.10 21.29 -0.84
N VAL A 67 10.44 22.24 -1.50
CA VAL A 67 9.80 22.01 -2.82
C VAL A 67 10.79 21.42 -3.80
N GLN A 68 11.98 22.01 -3.91
CA GLN A 68 13.01 21.53 -4.83
C GLN A 68 13.43 20.08 -4.51
N GLN A 69 13.71 19.76 -3.27
CA GLN A 69 14.05 18.41 -2.82
C GLN A 69 12.91 17.43 -3.11
N LEU A 70 11.65 17.85 -2.90
CA LEU A 70 10.50 17.04 -3.22
C LEU A 70 10.45 16.72 -4.72
N VAL A 71 10.62 17.70 -5.61
CA VAL A 71 10.65 17.51 -7.05
C VAL A 71 11.80 16.60 -7.47
N GLU A 72 13.00 16.83 -6.94
CA GLU A 72 14.19 16.01 -7.20
C GLU A 72 13.95 14.53 -6.83
N SER A 73 13.19 14.25 -5.79
CA SER A 73 12.88 12.87 -5.38
C SER A 73 12.06 12.10 -6.42
N PHE A 74 11.39 12.79 -7.34
CA PHE A 74 10.65 12.18 -8.45
C PHE A 74 11.43 12.11 -9.77
N GLN A 75 12.62 12.71 -9.87
CA GLN A 75 13.41 12.78 -11.10
C GLN A 75 13.63 11.44 -11.83
N PRO A 76 13.87 10.30 -11.14
CA PRO A 76 14.05 9.03 -11.82
C PRO A 76 12.85 8.60 -12.68
N TRP A 77 11.66 9.16 -12.43
CA TRP A 77 10.42 8.81 -13.11
C TRP A 77 9.87 9.91 -14.03
N GLN A 78 10.65 10.97 -14.30
CA GLN A 78 10.18 12.11 -15.09
C GLN A 78 9.73 11.74 -16.51
N LYS A 79 10.36 10.71 -17.11
CA LYS A 79 10.09 10.32 -18.51
C LYS A 79 8.91 9.38 -18.68
N GLN A 80 8.18 9.03 -17.63
CA GLN A 80 7.06 8.10 -17.66
C GLN A 80 5.85 8.65 -16.89
N PRO A 81 4.64 8.20 -17.23
CA PRO A 81 3.46 8.53 -16.42
C PRO A 81 3.64 8.04 -14.98
N LEU A 82 3.18 8.80 -14.01
CA LEU A 82 3.20 8.41 -12.61
C LEU A 82 1.87 8.74 -11.92
N ILE A 83 1.53 7.97 -10.90
CA ILE A 83 0.30 8.13 -10.15
C ILE A 83 0.61 8.52 -8.71
N VAL A 84 -0.01 9.60 -8.24
CA VAL A 84 0.16 10.12 -6.87
C VAL A 84 -1.13 9.96 -6.09
N TYR A 85 -1.04 9.46 -4.86
CA TYR A 85 -2.22 9.37 -4.00
C TYR A 85 -1.94 9.85 -2.56
N CYS A 86 -3.01 10.24 -1.90
CA CYS A 86 -3.05 10.48 -0.47
C CYS A 86 -4.21 9.70 0.17
N ALA A 87 -4.60 10.02 1.39
CA ALA A 87 -5.62 9.25 2.10
C ALA A 87 -6.97 9.17 1.37
N ARG A 88 -7.43 10.27 0.77
CA ARG A 88 -8.76 10.38 0.14
C ARG A 88 -8.74 10.96 -1.28
N GLY A 89 -7.57 11.10 -1.91
CA GLY A 89 -7.45 11.79 -3.20
C GLY A 89 -7.82 13.27 -3.10
N GLY A 90 -7.49 13.92 -1.99
CA GLY A 90 -7.76 15.33 -1.74
C GLY A 90 -6.56 16.23 -2.03
N MET A 91 -6.48 17.36 -1.34
CA MET A 91 -5.54 18.45 -1.60
C MET A 91 -4.06 18.04 -1.57
N ARG A 92 -3.64 17.15 -0.66
CA ARG A 92 -2.23 16.72 -0.57
C ARG A 92 -1.73 16.16 -1.92
N SER A 93 -2.40 15.16 -2.45
CA SER A 93 -2.00 14.58 -3.75
C SER A 93 -2.28 15.52 -4.92
N ALA A 94 -3.35 16.32 -4.88
CA ALA A 94 -3.64 17.29 -5.93
C ALA A 94 -2.57 18.40 -6.03
N SER A 95 -2.02 18.86 -4.91
CA SER A 95 -0.95 19.87 -4.89
C SER A 95 0.36 19.31 -5.43
N VAL A 96 0.72 18.08 -5.04
CA VAL A 96 1.92 17.40 -5.56
C VAL A 96 1.79 17.16 -7.07
N VAL A 97 0.64 16.69 -7.54
CA VAL A 97 0.41 16.49 -9.00
C VAL A 97 0.55 17.79 -9.77
N ARG A 98 -0.04 18.89 -9.26
CA ARG A 98 0.10 20.20 -9.90
C ARG A 98 1.54 20.68 -9.95
N LEU A 99 2.26 20.55 -8.84
CA LEU A 99 3.70 20.89 -8.76
C LEU A 99 4.52 20.07 -9.77
N LEU A 100 4.36 18.74 -9.79
CA LEU A 100 5.11 17.89 -10.69
C LEU A 100 4.80 18.20 -12.15
N ASN A 101 3.53 18.46 -12.50
CA ASN A 101 3.18 18.79 -13.87
C ASN A 101 3.72 20.18 -14.29
N SER A 102 3.84 21.17 -13.37
CA SER A 102 4.52 22.44 -13.67
C SER A 102 6.03 22.28 -13.92
N GLU A 103 6.63 21.19 -13.39
CA GLU A 103 8.05 20.83 -13.59
C GLU A 103 8.24 19.83 -14.75
N GLY A 104 7.21 19.63 -15.59
CA GLY A 104 7.29 18.83 -16.81
C GLY A 104 7.13 17.32 -16.62
N PHE A 105 6.60 16.87 -15.49
CA PHE A 105 6.22 15.47 -15.27
C PHE A 105 4.85 15.16 -15.89
N ASN A 106 4.56 13.88 -16.09
CA ASN A 106 3.23 13.40 -16.45
C ASN A 106 2.59 12.72 -15.21
N ALA A 107 2.18 13.53 -14.23
CA ALA A 107 1.62 13.05 -12.97
C ALA A 107 0.10 13.06 -12.99
N GLN A 108 -0.52 12.00 -12.47
CA GLN A 108 -1.96 11.86 -12.33
C GLN A 108 -2.33 11.55 -10.87
N GLN A 109 -3.49 12.03 -10.46
CA GLN A 109 -4.00 11.78 -9.12
C GLN A 109 -4.87 10.53 -9.10
N LEU A 110 -4.62 9.61 -8.13
CA LEU A 110 -5.53 8.50 -7.88
C LEU A 110 -6.81 9.02 -7.19
N ARG A 111 -7.94 8.95 -7.91
CA ARG A 111 -9.25 9.37 -7.38
C ARG A 111 -9.65 8.52 -6.18
N GLY A 112 -10.14 9.17 -5.12
CA GLY A 112 -10.52 8.50 -3.87
C GLY A 112 -9.35 8.05 -2.99
N GLY A 113 -8.12 8.04 -3.53
CA GLY A 113 -6.87 7.73 -2.83
C GLY A 113 -6.86 6.36 -2.13
N TYR A 114 -6.06 6.25 -1.07
CA TYR A 114 -5.91 5.00 -0.31
C TYR A 114 -7.22 4.48 0.28
N LYS A 115 -8.13 5.37 0.70
CA LYS A 115 -9.43 4.96 1.27
C LYS A 115 -10.26 4.19 0.25
N HIS A 116 -10.34 4.68 -0.98
CA HIS A 116 -11.09 4.01 -2.05
C HIS A 116 -10.46 2.66 -2.42
N TYR A 117 -9.13 2.63 -2.61
CA TYR A 117 -8.40 1.39 -2.80
C TYR A 117 -8.71 0.37 -1.70
N ARG A 118 -8.66 0.81 -0.44
CA ARG A 118 -8.91 -0.06 0.71
C ARG A 118 -10.33 -0.65 0.72
N GLN A 119 -11.34 0.17 0.39
CA GLN A 119 -12.72 -0.30 0.25
C GLN A 119 -12.86 -1.35 -0.85
N HIS A 120 -12.21 -1.11 -1.99
CA HIS A 120 -12.19 -2.08 -3.10
C HIS A 120 -11.54 -3.40 -2.68
N VAL A 121 -10.39 -3.36 -2.00
CA VAL A 121 -9.71 -4.57 -1.49
C VAL A 121 -10.62 -5.37 -0.58
N LEU A 122 -11.26 -4.73 0.41
CA LEU A 122 -12.15 -5.40 1.35
C LEU A 122 -13.32 -6.06 0.64
N GLN A 123 -14.00 -5.33 -0.23
CA GLN A 123 -15.12 -5.85 -1.02
C GLN A 123 -14.71 -7.01 -1.92
N ALA A 124 -13.56 -6.90 -2.57
CA ALA A 124 -13.05 -7.95 -3.44
C ALA A 124 -12.65 -9.22 -2.67
N LEU A 125 -12.14 -9.09 -1.44
CA LEU A 125 -11.82 -10.23 -0.58
C LEU A 125 -13.07 -10.86 0.02
N GLU A 126 -14.07 -10.08 0.40
CA GLU A 126 -15.36 -10.59 0.90
C GLU A 126 -16.09 -11.45 -0.13
N GLN A 127 -16.02 -11.06 -1.41
CA GLN A 127 -16.62 -11.77 -2.51
C GLN A 127 -15.76 -12.93 -3.05
N TRP A 128 -14.55 -13.11 -2.49
CA TRP A 128 -13.63 -14.10 -2.99
C TRP A 128 -13.86 -15.47 -2.35
N SER A 129 -14.35 -16.42 -3.12
CA SER A 129 -14.60 -17.80 -2.71
C SER A 129 -14.01 -18.78 -3.73
N PRO A 130 -12.67 -18.86 -3.83
CA PRO A 130 -12.02 -19.76 -4.77
C PRO A 130 -12.11 -21.22 -4.31
N PRO A 131 -12.02 -22.20 -5.22
CA PRO A 131 -11.76 -23.57 -4.84
C PRO A 131 -10.35 -23.66 -4.24
N LEU A 132 -10.25 -24.00 -2.95
CA LEU A 132 -8.99 -24.09 -2.22
C LEU A 132 -8.67 -25.53 -1.86
N ILE A 133 -7.42 -25.95 -2.13
CA ILE A 133 -6.83 -27.15 -1.52
C ILE A 133 -6.00 -26.68 -0.32
N VAL A 134 -6.35 -27.13 0.88
CA VAL A 134 -5.66 -26.72 2.11
C VAL A 134 -4.68 -27.82 2.53
N LEU A 135 -3.39 -27.47 2.59
CA LEU A 135 -2.37 -28.36 3.15
C LEU A 135 -2.43 -28.28 4.69
N HIS A 136 -2.77 -29.37 5.33
CA HIS A 136 -2.84 -29.49 6.77
C HIS A 136 -1.85 -30.55 7.30
N GLY A 137 -1.36 -30.38 8.55
CA GLY A 137 -0.49 -31.36 9.18
C GLY A 137 0.34 -30.77 10.32
N PRO A 138 1.04 -31.59 11.14
CA PRO A 138 1.85 -31.15 12.26
C PRO A 138 2.96 -30.18 11.84
N THR A 139 3.49 -29.43 12.80
CA THR A 139 4.67 -28.57 12.58
C THR A 139 5.88 -29.42 12.22
N GLY A 140 6.70 -28.96 11.28
CA GLY A 140 7.95 -29.63 10.89
C GLY A 140 7.82 -30.71 9.80
N VAL A 141 6.63 -31.12 9.36
CA VAL A 141 6.45 -32.16 8.31
C VAL A 141 6.79 -31.71 6.88
N GLY A 142 7.31 -30.50 6.70
CA GLY A 142 7.72 -30.03 5.37
C GLY A 142 6.61 -29.39 4.52
N LYS A 143 5.44 -29.00 5.09
CA LYS A 143 4.33 -28.37 4.36
C LYS A 143 4.77 -27.18 3.51
N THR A 144 5.55 -26.26 4.08
CA THR A 144 6.05 -25.06 3.38
C THR A 144 6.99 -25.43 2.23
N LEU A 145 7.79 -26.51 2.37
CA LEU A 145 8.65 -26.99 1.28
C LEU A 145 7.80 -27.54 0.13
N LEU A 146 6.78 -28.34 0.46
CA LEU A 146 5.85 -28.86 -0.53
C LEU A 146 5.07 -27.72 -1.22
N LEU A 147 4.57 -26.75 -0.45
CA LEU A 147 3.83 -25.59 -0.98
C LEU A 147 4.65 -24.83 -2.03
N LYS A 148 5.94 -24.60 -1.77
CA LYS A 148 6.85 -23.89 -2.69
C LYS A 148 7.14 -24.64 -4.00
N GLN A 149 6.85 -25.95 -4.06
CA GLN A 149 7.00 -26.75 -5.28
C GLN A 149 5.73 -26.68 -6.17
N LEU A 150 4.62 -26.17 -5.64
CA LEU A 150 3.39 -26.03 -6.40
C LEU A 150 3.43 -24.72 -7.20
N PRO A 151 3.07 -24.74 -8.50
CA PRO A 151 3.12 -23.54 -9.34
C PRO A 151 2.14 -22.48 -8.86
N ASP A 152 0.95 -22.89 -8.43
CA ASP A 152 -0.15 -21.99 -8.04
C ASP A 152 -0.42 -22.14 -6.54
N HIS A 153 0.39 -21.49 -5.73
CA HIS A 153 0.26 -21.58 -4.28
C HIS A 153 0.09 -20.20 -3.61
N LEU A 154 -0.56 -20.22 -2.46
CA LEU A 154 -0.73 -19.05 -1.60
C LEU A 154 -0.17 -19.34 -0.21
N ASP A 155 0.97 -18.74 0.13
CA ASP A 155 1.58 -18.83 1.46
C ASP A 155 1.10 -17.65 2.32
N LEU A 156 0.06 -17.88 3.12
CA LEU A 156 -0.51 -16.85 4.00
C LEU A 156 0.45 -16.44 5.12
N GLU A 157 1.32 -17.34 5.60
CA GLU A 157 2.33 -17.01 6.62
C GLU A 157 3.40 -16.08 6.04
N ASP A 158 3.78 -16.29 4.79
CA ASP A 158 4.71 -15.38 4.11
C ASP A 158 4.05 -14.02 3.81
N LEU A 159 2.81 -14.01 3.34
CA LEU A 159 2.06 -12.76 3.16
C LEU A 159 1.89 -11.97 4.46
N ALA A 160 1.70 -12.66 5.58
CA ALA A 160 1.60 -12.03 6.90
C ALA A 160 2.95 -11.65 7.51
N GLN A 161 4.07 -12.22 7.01
CA GLN A 161 5.38 -12.21 7.67
C GLN A 161 5.29 -12.68 9.14
N HIS A 162 4.40 -13.63 9.38
CA HIS A 162 4.14 -14.18 10.71
C HIS A 162 3.81 -15.68 10.59
N ARG A 163 4.46 -16.51 11.39
CA ARG A 163 4.11 -17.92 11.54
C ARG A 163 3.02 -18.05 12.60
N SER A 164 2.11 -19.03 12.43
CA SER A 164 0.96 -19.26 13.33
C SER A 164 1.32 -19.74 14.75
N SER A 165 2.57 -19.66 15.18
CA SER A 165 3.00 -20.06 16.52
C SER A 165 3.16 -18.85 17.44
N LEU A 166 3.14 -19.09 18.78
CA LEU A 166 3.44 -18.07 19.79
C LEU A 166 4.76 -17.31 19.52
N PHE A 167 5.71 -17.96 18.88
CA PHE A 167 7.01 -17.40 18.49
C PHE A 167 7.08 -17.03 17.01
N GLY A 168 5.95 -16.96 16.31
CA GLY A 168 5.87 -16.80 14.86
C GLY A 168 6.45 -15.49 14.32
N GLY A 169 6.59 -14.47 15.17
CA GLY A 169 7.19 -13.17 14.85
C GLY A 169 8.70 -13.08 15.11
N ILE A 170 9.35 -14.11 15.71
CA ILE A 170 10.79 -14.07 15.99
C ILE A 170 11.56 -14.00 14.67
N HIS A 171 12.45 -13.02 14.54
CA HIS A 171 13.22 -12.68 13.33
C HIS A 171 12.38 -12.30 12.10
N ARG A 172 11.11 -11.90 12.29
CA ARG A 172 10.23 -11.36 11.24
C ARG A 172 9.62 -10.04 11.70
N HIS A 173 9.24 -9.21 10.74
CA HIS A 173 8.45 -7.98 10.98
C HIS A 173 7.01 -8.24 10.52
N PRO A 174 6.11 -8.60 11.45
CA PRO A 174 4.72 -8.88 11.09
C PRO A 174 4.10 -7.70 10.35
N ARG A 175 3.44 -7.99 9.24
CA ARG A 175 2.71 -6.99 8.48
C ARG A 175 1.42 -6.62 9.20
N THR A 176 1.00 -5.37 9.04
CA THR A 176 -0.32 -4.96 9.53
C THR A 176 -1.41 -5.71 8.76
N GLN A 177 -2.60 -5.82 9.35
CA GLN A 177 -3.77 -6.41 8.68
C GLN A 177 -4.05 -5.74 7.32
N ARG A 178 -3.87 -4.43 7.23
CA ARG A 178 -4.08 -3.67 5.98
C ARG A 178 -3.08 -4.02 4.90
N GLN A 179 -1.83 -4.23 5.25
CA GLN A 179 -0.78 -4.67 4.32
C GLN A 179 -1.02 -6.10 3.86
N PHE A 180 -1.33 -7.00 4.80
CA PHE A 180 -1.65 -8.39 4.51
C PHE A 180 -2.79 -8.50 3.50
N GLU A 181 -3.93 -7.83 3.75
CA GLU A 181 -5.09 -7.88 2.87
C GLU A 181 -4.84 -7.26 1.49
N GLY A 182 -4.02 -6.20 1.42
CA GLY A 182 -3.57 -5.62 0.14
C GLY A 182 -2.75 -6.61 -0.69
N LEU A 183 -1.80 -7.31 -0.06
CA LEU A 183 -0.97 -8.33 -0.71
C LEU A 183 -1.78 -9.57 -1.08
N LEU A 184 -2.72 -9.99 -0.23
CA LEU A 184 -3.63 -11.08 -0.52
C LEU A 184 -4.51 -10.77 -1.74
N HIS A 185 -5.03 -9.55 -1.82
CA HIS A 185 -5.80 -9.10 -2.98
C HIS A 185 -4.94 -9.12 -4.26
N GLN A 186 -3.67 -8.69 -4.18
CA GLN A 186 -2.75 -8.75 -5.32
C GLN A 186 -2.44 -10.19 -5.74
N ALA A 187 -2.18 -11.07 -4.77
CA ALA A 187 -1.93 -12.48 -5.03
C ALA A 187 -3.15 -13.16 -5.70
N LYS A 188 -4.37 -12.84 -5.23
CA LYS A 188 -5.63 -13.33 -5.83
C LYS A 188 -5.72 -13.07 -7.34
N LEU A 189 -5.26 -11.92 -7.82
CA LEU A 189 -5.33 -11.56 -9.24
C LEU A 189 -4.44 -12.44 -10.12
N ASN A 190 -3.44 -13.09 -9.53
CA ASN A 190 -2.43 -13.90 -10.24
C ASN A 190 -2.65 -15.41 -10.08
N LEU A 191 -3.65 -15.85 -9.31
CA LEU A 191 -3.87 -17.26 -9.00
C LEU A 191 -5.13 -17.78 -9.68
N PRO A 192 -5.03 -18.76 -10.61
CA PRO A 192 -6.18 -19.44 -11.16
C PRO A 192 -6.82 -20.46 -10.20
N ILE A 193 -6.02 -21.10 -9.34
CA ILE A 193 -6.47 -22.06 -8.30
C ILE A 193 -5.61 -21.79 -7.06
N ALA A 194 -6.24 -21.46 -5.93
CA ALA A 194 -5.49 -21.16 -4.72
C ALA A 194 -5.27 -22.43 -3.88
N VAL A 195 -4.01 -22.74 -3.59
CA VAL A 195 -3.60 -23.69 -2.55
C VAL A 195 -3.21 -22.88 -1.33
N SER A 196 -3.98 -22.95 -0.26
CA SER A 196 -3.70 -22.20 0.97
C SER A 196 -3.22 -23.16 2.06
N TYR A 197 -2.19 -22.71 2.80
CA TYR A 197 -1.79 -23.29 4.06
C TYR A 197 -2.33 -22.41 5.20
N THR A 198 -3.18 -22.98 6.08
CA THR A 198 -3.67 -22.26 7.25
C THR A 198 -3.49 -23.08 8.52
N HIS A 199 -2.79 -22.52 9.49
CA HIS A 199 -2.96 -22.76 10.91
C HIS A 199 -3.44 -21.46 11.60
N LEU A 200 -4.12 -20.58 10.89
CA LEU A 200 -4.75 -19.42 11.46
C LEU A 200 -6.00 -19.89 12.21
N ARG A 201 -5.89 -20.12 13.52
CA ARG A 201 -7.06 -20.17 14.38
C ARG A 201 -7.71 -18.79 14.34
N ALA A 202 -8.99 -18.74 13.97
CA ALA A 202 -9.80 -17.53 13.86
C ALA A 202 -9.92 -16.69 15.17
N HIS A 203 -9.21 -17.06 16.22
CA HIS A 203 -9.27 -16.42 17.55
C HIS A 203 -8.20 -15.35 17.82
N GLU A 204 -7.18 -15.20 16.94
CA GLU A 204 -6.04 -14.32 17.24
C GLU A 204 -6.00 -13.03 16.41
N THR A 205 -7.00 -12.75 15.59
CA THR A 205 -7.07 -11.51 14.80
C THR A 205 -7.83 -10.36 15.49
N ARG A 206 -8.20 -10.51 16.76
CA ARG A 206 -8.68 -9.39 17.58
C ARG A 206 -7.51 -8.78 18.34
N PHE A 207 -6.77 -7.91 17.70
CA PHE A 207 -5.98 -6.93 18.42
C PHE A 207 -6.89 -5.74 18.79
N TYR A 208 -6.95 -5.48 20.10
CA TYR A 208 -7.61 -4.34 20.70
C TYR A 208 -7.05 -3.01 20.19
#